data_036588fa562a901b4db5424b461bc63d
#
_entry.id   036588fa562a901b4db5424b461bc63d
#
_cell.length_a   1.000
_cell.length_b   1.000
_cell.length_c   1.000
_cell.angle_alpha   90.00
_cell.angle_beta   90.00
_cell.angle_gamma   90.00
#
_symmetry.space_group_name_H-M   'P 1'
#
loop_
_entity.id
_entity.type
_entity.pdbx_description
1 polymer ?
#
loop_
_entity_poly.entity_id
_entity_poly.type
_entity_poly.pdbx_seq_one_letter_code
_entity_poly.pdbx_strand_id
1 'polypeptide(L)'
;MDASSLCFQVVTGLKINALKSEIVPMREVPNIHILAEILGCRIGSLPMTHLGMPLGASHKSPTVWNPILEKIERKLAGWKLYLSKGGRLTLLKSTLSSLPTYYLSLFTIPTHVANKIESLQRDFLWGNSKTHLVGWDKVCVALKNGGLGVRKLTTFNKDLLGKWLWQYGIEETRLWRRVVALKFGEEWGGWTSKLGRGVHGSGLWRSIRKGWEDFSKNIYFEVGVEDRVKLWTNQWCEDSPLKSTFPSVYGIASNKEASVASSLKRLGIEDRRSWDVHFTRRPNDWEMGGVDDFLCNLGSNLPPTENGDRMRWKLTKNRDFNICSFYNKLRSPLPIIFP
;
A
#
# COMPACT_ATOMS: atom_id res chain seq x y z
N MET A 1 -13.57 30.89 -23.76
CA MET A 1 -13.75 29.96 -22.63
C MET A 1 -14.57 28.77 -23.11
N ASP A 2 -14.09 27.57 -22.84
CA ASP A 2 -14.78 26.34 -23.20
C ASP A 2 -16.10 26.18 -22.39
N ALA A 3 -17.14 25.62 -23.01
CA ALA A 3 -18.44 25.36 -22.38
C ALA A 3 -18.30 24.55 -21.06
N SER A 4 -17.37 23.64 -21.02
CA SER A 4 -17.05 22.83 -19.82
C SER A 4 -16.54 23.68 -18.65
N SER A 5 -15.70 24.68 -18.93
CA SER A 5 -15.20 25.65 -17.94
C SER A 5 -16.30 26.53 -17.39
N LEU A 6 -17.26 26.97 -18.24
CA LEU A 6 -18.43 27.73 -17.84
C LEU A 6 -19.38 26.89 -16.98
N CYS A 7 -19.68 25.65 -17.39
CA CYS A 7 -20.47 24.72 -16.58
C CYS A 7 -19.84 24.48 -15.20
N PHE A 8 -18.54 24.27 -15.14
CA PHE A 8 -17.83 24.08 -13.87
C PHE A 8 -17.97 25.30 -12.96
N GLN A 9 -17.79 26.52 -13.51
CA GLN A 9 -17.94 27.78 -12.75
C GLN A 9 -19.36 27.98 -12.22
N VAL A 10 -20.36 27.67 -13.04
CA VAL A 10 -21.78 27.80 -12.67
C VAL A 10 -22.16 26.81 -11.58
N VAL A 11 -21.71 25.55 -11.70
CA VAL A 11 -22.07 24.48 -10.75
C VAL A 11 -21.31 24.62 -9.42
N THR A 12 -20.06 25.07 -9.45
CA THR A 12 -19.19 25.09 -8.25
C THR A 12 -19.04 26.45 -7.60
N GLY A 13 -19.43 27.53 -8.31
CA GLY A 13 -19.18 28.91 -7.89
C GLY A 13 -17.69 29.34 -7.94
N LEU A 14 -16.79 28.47 -8.41
CA LEU A 14 -15.36 28.71 -8.48
C LEU A 14 -14.95 29.24 -9.85
N LYS A 15 -14.14 30.31 -9.89
CA LYS A 15 -13.57 30.84 -11.13
C LYS A 15 -12.27 30.17 -11.48
N ILE A 16 -12.15 29.65 -12.71
CA ILE A 16 -10.90 29.13 -13.24
C ILE A 16 -9.97 30.30 -13.58
N ASN A 17 -8.77 30.29 -13.04
CA ASN A 17 -7.74 31.28 -13.37
C ASN A 17 -6.92 30.80 -14.56
N ALA A 18 -7.26 31.24 -15.75
CA ALA A 18 -6.57 30.86 -17.00
C ALA A 18 -5.07 31.22 -17.00
N LEU A 19 -4.69 32.33 -16.36
CA LEU A 19 -3.26 32.74 -16.27
C LEU A 19 -2.42 31.78 -15.42
N LYS A 20 -3.03 31.02 -14.50
CA LYS A 20 -2.40 30.00 -13.67
C LYS A 20 -2.64 28.59 -14.20
N SER A 21 -3.42 28.44 -15.24
CA SER A 21 -3.70 27.15 -15.88
C SER A 21 -2.63 26.87 -16.96
N GLU A 22 -2.22 25.62 -17.05
CA GLU A 22 -1.26 25.16 -18.03
C GLU A 22 -1.79 23.90 -18.72
N ILE A 23 -1.64 23.86 -20.06
CA ILE A 23 -1.87 22.65 -20.84
C ILE A 23 -0.54 21.92 -21.05
N VAL A 24 -0.50 20.65 -20.66
CA VAL A 24 0.73 19.85 -20.76
C VAL A 24 0.51 18.72 -21.76
N PRO A 25 1.24 18.69 -22.88
CA PRO A 25 1.13 17.59 -23.84
C PRO A 25 1.73 16.31 -23.25
N MET A 26 0.96 15.22 -23.26
CA MET A 26 1.42 13.89 -22.82
C MET A 26 2.15 13.12 -23.92
N ARG A 27 1.99 13.54 -25.17
CA ARG A 27 2.65 13.04 -26.39
C ARG A 27 2.80 14.19 -27.37
N GLU A 28 3.34 13.95 -28.56
CA GLU A 28 3.35 14.93 -29.63
C GLU A 28 1.90 15.29 -30.02
N VAL A 29 1.55 16.55 -29.83
CA VAL A 29 0.25 17.11 -30.18
C VAL A 29 0.47 18.23 -31.18
N PRO A 30 0.17 18.02 -32.49
CA PRO A 30 0.52 18.98 -33.54
C PRO A 30 -0.08 20.39 -33.31
N ASN A 31 -1.25 20.47 -32.72
CA ASN A 31 -2.02 21.71 -32.58
C ASN A 31 -2.06 22.25 -31.15
N ILE A 32 -1.03 21.97 -30.34
CA ILE A 32 -1.02 22.36 -28.92
C ILE A 32 -1.13 23.88 -28.72
N HIS A 33 -0.56 24.69 -29.63
CA HIS A 33 -0.63 26.15 -29.57
C HIS A 33 -2.04 26.67 -29.79
N ILE A 34 -2.78 26.08 -30.73
CA ILE A 34 -4.16 26.43 -31.01
C ILE A 34 -5.05 26.08 -29.82
N LEU A 35 -4.84 24.90 -29.23
CA LEU A 35 -5.55 24.46 -28.04
C LEU A 35 -5.28 25.38 -26.83
N ALA A 36 -4.04 25.79 -26.64
CA ALA A 36 -3.65 26.69 -25.56
C ALA A 36 -4.29 28.08 -25.73
N GLU A 37 -4.37 28.58 -26.95
CA GLU A 37 -5.04 29.84 -27.29
C GLU A 37 -6.55 29.77 -27.05
N ILE A 38 -7.23 28.72 -27.51
CA ILE A 38 -8.65 28.49 -27.27
C ILE A 38 -8.97 28.43 -25.77
N LEU A 39 -8.15 27.74 -24.97
CA LEU A 39 -8.34 27.62 -23.54
C LEU A 39 -7.85 28.84 -22.75
N GLY A 40 -7.11 29.75 -23.36
CA GLY A 40 -6.51 30.93 -22.72
C GLY A 40 -5.47 30.58 -21.67
N CYS A 41 -4.74 29.47 -21.82
CA CYS A 41 -3.77 28.96 -20.84
C CYS A 41 -2.37 28.85 -21.44
N ARG A 42 -1.36 28.67 -20.59
CA ARG A 42 0.04 28.50 -21.02
C ARG A 42 0.32 27.06 -21.41
N ILE A 43 1.33 26.87 -22.29
CA ILE A 43 1.86 25.54 -22.59
C ILE A 43 2.92 25.22 -21.54
N GLY A 44 2.69 24.19 -20.75
CA GLY A 44 3.66 23.65 -19.77
C GLY A 44 4.38 22.45 -20.31
N SER A 45 5.42 22.02 -19.60
CA SER A 45 6.21 20.82 -19.92
C SER A 45 6.40 19.95 -18.66
N LEU A 46 6.56 18.65 -18.85
CA LEU A 46 6.94 17.74 -17.78
C LEU A 46 8.49 17.65 -17.68
N PRO A 47 9.06 17.52 -16.46
CA PRO A 47 8.38 17.48 -15.16
C PRO A 47 7.96 18.87 -14.66
N MET A 48 6.77 18.95 -14.05
CA MET A 48 6.27 20.18 -13.44
C MET A 48 5.96 19.97 -11.96
N THR A 49 5.90 21.04 -11.18
CA THR A 49 5.57 20.97 -9.76
C THR A 49 4.09 21.30 -9.56
N HIS A 50 3.32 20.38 -9.01
CA HIS A 50 1.93 20.59 -8.63
C HIS A 50 1.73 20.27 -7.14
N LEU A 51 1.22 21.22 -6.37
CA LEU A 51 1.06 21.11 -4.92
C LEU A 51 2.35 20.65 -4.20
N GLY A 52 3.50 21.10 -4.68
CA GLY A 52 4.81 20.70 -4.16
C GLY A 52 5.30 19.31 -4.62
N MET A 53 4.57 18.63 -5.52
CA MET A 53 4.92 17.31 -6.04
C MET A 53 5.42 17.39 -7.47
N PRO A 54 6.52 16.69 -7.83
CA PRO A 54 7.04 16.65 -9.19
C PRO A 54 6.21 15.68 -10.04
N LEU A 55 5.31 16.22 -10.85
CA LEU A 55 4.53 15.45 -11.83
C LEU A 55 5.41 15.17 -13.07
N GLY A 56 5.31 13.95 -13.59
CA GLY A 56 6.06 13.52 -14.78
C GLY A 56 7.53 13.21 -14.53
N ALA A 57 8.04 13.39 -13.32
CA ALA A 57 9.41 13.00 -12.98
C ALA A 57 9.55 11.47 -12.90
N SER A 58 10.72 10.95 -13.27
CA SER A 58 11.02 9.53 -13.09
C SER A 58 10.98 9.16 -11.60
N HIS A 59 10.14 8.20 -11.24
CA HIS A 59 9.94 7.75 -9.84
C HIS A 59 11.21 7.22 -9.17
N LYS A 60 12.25 6.86 -9.94
CA LYS A 60 13.56 6.42 -9.45
C LYS A 60 14.58 7.54 -9.40
N SER A 61 14.26 8.73 -9.95
CA SER A 61 15.23 9.83 -9.98
C SER A 61 15.51 10.33 -8.56
N PRO A 62 16.78 10.36 -8.14
CA PRO A 62 17.17 10.97 -6.87
C PRO A 62 16.79 12.45 -6.77
N THR A 63 16.72 13.14 -7.91
CA THR A 63 16.39 14.58 -7.98
C THR A 63 15.00 14.91 -7.47
N VAL A 64 14.05 13.95 -7.53
CA VAL A 64 12.73 14.08 -6.91
C VAL A 64 12.82 14.43 -5.43
N TRP A 65 13.86 13.97 -4.75
CA TRP A 65 14.05 14.13 -3.30
C TRP A 65 14.86 15.37 -2.91
N ASN A 66 15.50 16.07 -3.87
CA ASN A 66 16.31 17.26 -3.58
C ASN A 66 15.55 18.34 -2.81
N PRO A 67 14.29 18.70 -3.15
CA PRO A 67 13.54 19.71 -2.39
C PRO A 67 13.34 19.33 -0.93
N ILE A 68 13.20 18.03 -0.65
CA ILE A 68 13.07 17.55 0.73
C ILE A 68 14.38 17.61 1.48
N LEU A 69 15.49 17.20 0.83
CA LEU A 69 16.84 17.28 1.41
C LEU A 69 17.19 18.72 1.76
N GLU A 70 17.03 19.66 0.82
CA GLU A 70 17.24 21.09 1.05
C GLU A 70 16.39 21.66 2.17
N LYS A 71 15.10 21.23 2.24
CA LYS A 71 14.21 21.67 3.31
C LYS A 71 14.65 21.16 4.68
N ILE A 72 15.13 19.91 4.75
CA ILE A 72 15.69 19.33 5.98
C ILE A 72 16.95 20.09 6.38
N GLU A 73 17.91 20.27 5.46
CA GLU A 73 19.17 20.96 5.70
C GLU A 73 18.96 22.42 6.18
N ARG A 74 18.05 23.15 5.54
CA ARG A 74 17.67 24.52 5.93
C ARG A 74 17.08 24.57 7.33
N LYS A 75 16.21 23.63 7.71
CA LYS A 75 15.66 23.54 9.06
C LYS A 75 16.74 23.22 10.10
N LEU A 76 17.63 22.29 9.77
CA LEU A 76 18.75 21.91 10.64
C LEU A 76 19.74 23.05 10.87
N ALA A 77 20.02 23.84 9.85
CA ALA A 77 20.91 25.00 9.98
C ALA A 77 20.41 26.01 11.01
N GLY A 78 19.07 26.24 11.04
CA GLY A 78 18.47 27.16 12.03
C GLY A 78 18.42 26.63 13.46
N TRP A 79 18.54 25.31 13.67
CA TRP A 79 18.33 24.70 15.00
C TRP A 79 19.60 24.24 15.71
N LYS A 80 20.76 24.28 15.05
CA LYS A 80 22.02 23.69 15.58
C LYS A 80 22.55 24.34 16.87
N LEU A 81 22.24 25.59 17.14
CA LEU A 81 23.01 26.38 18.10
C LEU A 81 22.57 26.29 19.56
N TYR A 82 21.32 25.91 19.92
CA TYR A 82 20.80 26.15 21.25
C TYR A 82 20.01 25.01 21.91
N LEU A 83 20.00 23.81 21.33
CA LEU A 83 19.11 22.76 21.79
C LEU A 83 19.83 21.68 22.62
N SER A 84 19.24 21.34 23.75
CA SER A 84 19.60 20.16 24.54
C SER A 84 19.35 18.86 23.74
N LYS A 85 19.95 17.75 24.16
CA LYS A 85 19.73 16.44 23.51
C LYS A 85 18.23 16.06 23.50
N GLY A 86 17.50 16.34 24.57
CA GLY A 86 16.05 16.13 24.64
C GLY A 86 15.27 16.98 23.63
N GLY A 87 15.59 18.27 23.52
CA GLY A 87 15.02 19.20 22.55
C GLY A 87 15.27 18.76 21.11
N ARG A 88 16.49 18.29 20.81
CA ARG A 88 16.82 17.73 19.48
C ARG A 88 15.99 16.48 19.16
N LEU A 89 15.84 15.55 20.10
CA LEU A 89 15.00 14.36 19.92
C LEU A 89 13.54 14.73 19.67
N THR A 90 13.01 15.71 20.41
CA THR A 90 11.63 16.19 20.23
C THR A 90 11.42 16.78 18.83
N LEU A 91 12.32 17.67 18.37
CA LEU A 91 12.25 18.25 17.02
C LEU A 91 12.45 17.20 15.91
N LEU A 92 13.34 16.23 16.13
CA LEU A 92 13.53 15.14 15.19
C LEU A 92 12.23 14.35 14.99
N LYS A 93 11.54 14.02 16.09
CA LYS A 93 10.28 13.26 16.03
C LYS A 93 9.11 14.07 15.48
N SER A 94 8.95 15.31 15.91
CA SER A 94 7.79 16.13 15.55
C SER A 94 7.92 16.73 14.15
N THR A 95 9.09 17.23 13.80
CA THR A 95 9.26 18.00 12.56
C THR A 95 10.05 17.26 11.50
N LEU A 96 11.28 16.81 11.80
CA LEU A 96 12.14 16.21 10.77
C LEU A 96 11.57 14.89 10.23
N SER A 97 10.95 14.08 11.08
CA SER A 97 10.31 12.83 10.65
C SER A 97 9.02 13.06 9.85
N SER A 98 8.40 14.23 9.95
CA SER A 98 7.18 14.55 9.21
C SER A 98 7.44 15.20 7.84
N LEU A 99 8.58 15.88 7.65
CA LEU A 99 8.91 16.57 6.40
C LEU A 99 8.83 15.67 5.15
N PRO A 100 9.39 14.46 5.14
CA PRO A 100 9.33 13.59 3.97
C PRO A 100 8.02 12.83 3.82
N THR A 101 7.10 12.87 4.80
CA THR A 101 5.91 12.00 4.85
C THR A 101 5.05 12.11 3.58
N TYR A 102 4.87 13.33 3.06
CA TYR A 102 4.06 13.55 1.85
C TYR A 102 4.66 12.85 0.64
N TYR A 103 5.98 12.97 0.44
CA TYR A 103 6.70 12.26 -0.64
C TYR A 103 6.73 10.75 -0.40
N LEU A 104 6.98 10.33 0.85
CA LEU A 104 6.99 8.92 1.22
C LEU A 104 5.62 8.22 1.02
N SER A 105 4.53 8.97 1.08
CA SER A 105 3.19 8.42 0.85
C SER A 105 2.88 8.15 -0.63
N LEU A 106 3.68 8.71 -1.54
CA LEU A 106 3.47 8.61 -2.99
C LEU A 106 4.63 7.93 -3.72
N PHE A 107 5.88 8.15 -3.29
CA PHE A 107 7.07 7.63 -3.97
C PHE A 107 7.81 6.61 -3.11
N THR A 108 8.38 5.62 -3.77
CA THR A 108 9.31 4.70 -3.12
C THR A 108 10.65 5.41 -2.93
N ILE A 109 11.12 5.50 -1.69
CA ILE A 109 12.38 6.15 -1.37
C ILE A 109 13.57 5.27 -1.80
N PRO A 110 14.53 5.80 -2.57
CA PRO A 110 15.79 5.11 -2.84
C PRO A 110 16.61 4.96 -1.54
N THR A 111 17.27 3.82 -1.38
CA THR A 111 18.05 3.50 -0.16
C THR A 111 19.11 4.56 0.16
N HIS A 112 19.83 5.07 -0.87
CA HIS A 112 20.84 6.10 -0.65
C HIS A 112 20.26 7.43 -0.17
N VAL A 113 19.04 7.82 -0.63
CA VAL A 113 18.32 9.02 -0.15
C VAL A 113 17.87 8.81 1.30
N ALA A 114 17.30 7.64 1.62
CA ALA A 114 16.93 7.31 2.99
C ALA A 114 18.15 7.40 3.92
N ASN A 115 19.28 6.80 3.53
CA ASN A 115 20.53 6.84 4.30
C ASN A 115 21.04 8.28 4.48
N LYS A 116 20.95 9.13 3.45
CA LYS A 116 21.35 10.55 3.54
C LYS A 116 20.47 11.30 4.56
N ILE A 117 19.16 11.15 4.49
CA ILE A 117 18.24 11.77 5.45
C ILE A 117 18.50 11.24 6.88
N GLU A 118 18.65 9.93 7.03
CA GLU A 118 18.92 9.30 8.34
C GLU A 118 20.30 9.72 8.89
N SER A 119 21.28 9.97 8.04
CA SER A 119 22.57 10.57 8.45
C SER A 119 22.40 11.98 8.98
N LEU A 120 21.67 12.85 8.26
CA LEU A 120 21.35 14.19 8.72
C LEU A 120 20.60 14.20 10.07
N GLN A 121 19.66 13.30 10.25
CA GLN A 121 18.93 13.12 11.50
C GLN A 121 19.84 12.68 12.67
N ARG A 122 20.76 11.77 12.40
CA ARG A 122 21.73 11.25 13.35
C ARG A 122 22.71 12.34 13.77
N ASP A 123 23.27 13.06 12.81
CA ASP A 123 24.22 14.14 13.06
C ASP A 123 23.57 15.29 13.86
N PHE A 124 22.30 15.55 13.60
CA PHE A 124 21.52 16.50 14.41
C PHE A 124 21.32 16.02 15.85
N LEU A 125 20.94 14.74 16.03
CA LEU A 125 20.70 14.18 17.37
C LEU A 125 21.97 14.19 18.24
N TRP A 126 23.11 13.82 17.65
CA TRP A 126 24.37 13.67 18.39
C TRP A 126 25.26 14.92 18.36
N GLY A 127 24.88 15.97 17.61
CA GLY A 127 25.61 17.24 17.57
C GLY A 127 26.89 17.19 16.76
N ASN A 128 26.91 16.55 15.61
CA ASN A 128 28.05 16.38 14.73
C ASN A 128 29.28 15.66 15.38
N SER A 129 29.06 14.91 16.44
CA SER A 129 30.09 14.04 17.02
C SER A 129 30.47 12.97 16.02
N LYS A 130 31.76 12.78 15.76
CA LYS A 130 32.26 11.73 14.87
C LYS A 130 31.98 10.31 15.43
N THR A 131 31.78 10.21 16.72
CA THR A 131 31.50 8.95 17.42
C THR A 131 30.01 8.88 17.80
N HIS A 132 29.29 7.98 17.15
CA HIS A 132 27.90 7.67 17.51
C HIS A 132 27.90 6.54 18.53
N LEU A 133 27.45 6.82 19.76
CA LEU A 133 27.43 5.87 20.88
C LEU A 133 26.49 4.67 20.62
N VAL A 134 25.45 4.87 19.82
CA VAL A 134 24.39 3.88 19.56
C VAL A 134 24.09 3.79 18.07
N GLY A 135 24.01 2.59 17.54
CA GLY A 135 23.62 2.37 16.15
C GLY A 135 22.21 2.91 15.83
N TRP A 136 22.03 3.48 14.64
CA TRP A 136 20.78 4.12 14.22
C TRP A 136 19.56 3.18 14.29
N ASP A 137 19.76 1.90 13.97
CA ASP A 137 18.69 0.90 14.07
C ASP A 137 18.16 0.76 15.50
N LYS A 138 19.05 0.83 16.51
CA LYS A 138 18.67 0.82 17.93
C LYS A 138 17.91 2.11 18.33
N VAL A 139 18.31 3.26 17.81
CA VAL A 139 17.59 4.54 17.98
C VAL A 139 16.17 4.45 17.42
N CYS A 140 16.02 3.76 16.28
CA CYS A 140 14.73 3.58 15.63
C CYS A 140 13.81 2.56 16.31
N VAL A 141 14.26 1.79 17.28
CA VAL A 141 13.41 0.83 18.03
C VAL A 141 12.35 1.58 18.85
N ALA A 142 11.20 0.93 19.11
CA ALA A 142 10.12 1.52 19.91
C ALA A 142 10.58 1.83 21.35
N LEU A 143 10.01 2.86 21.94
CA LEU A 143 10.29 3.23 23.35
C LEU A 143 10.09 2.06 24.31
N LYS A 144 9.02 1.30 24.14
CA LYS A 144 8.71 0.11 24.96
C LYS A 144 9.75 -1.00 24.86
N ASN A 145 10.59 -0.99 23.83
CA ASN A 145 11.65 -1.95 23.57
C ASN A 145 13.05 -1.35 23.76
N GLY A 146 13.16 -0.23 24.49
CA GLY A 146 14.43 0.42 24.83
C GLY A 146 15.03 1.35 23.78
N GLY A 147 14.36 1.59 22.66
CA GLY A 147 14.80 2.57 21.65
C GLY A 147 14.30 3.97 21.90
N LEU A 148 14.65 4.91 21.03
CA LEU A 148 14.16 6.28 21.10
C LEU A 148 12.87 6.49 20.27
N GLY A 149 12.39 5.52 19.53
CA GLY A 149 11.15 5.59 18.77
C GLY A 149 11.21 6.53 17.56
N VAL A 150 12.38 6.80 17.01
CA VAL A 150 12.55 7.50 15.73
C VAL A 150 12.07 6.60 14.60
N ARG A 151 11.45 7.14 13.57
CA ARG A 151 10.95 6.36 12.43
C ARG A 151 12.08 5.99 11.48
N LYS A 152 12.23 4.69 11.17
CA LYS A 152 13.10 4.24 10.09
C LYS A 152 12.43 4.52 8.75
N LEU A 153 13.06 5.34 7.92
CA LEU A 153 12.41 5.89 6.71
C LEU A 153 12.01 4.83 5.70
N THR A 154 12.83 3.81 5.48
CA THR A 154 12.53 2.72 4.55
C THR A 154 11.33 1.90 4.98
N THR A 155 11.21 1.60 6.28
CA THR A 155 10.06 0.88 6.86
C THR A 155 8.81 1.75 6.82
N PHE A 156 8.94 3.03 7.17
CA PHE A 156 7.84 3.98 7.16
C PHE A 156 7.31 4.23 5.74
N ASN A 157 8.19 4.25 4.73
CA ASN A 157 7.76 4.35 3.33
C ASN A 157 6.94 3.12 2.88
N LYS A 158 7.40 1.90 3.21
CA LYS A 158 6.63 0.67 2.91
C LYS A 158 5.24 0.69 3.53
N ASP A 159 5.16 1.17 4.75
CA ASP A 159 3.93 1.29 5.52
C ASP A 159 2.95 2.29 4.89
N LEU A 160 3.42 3.49 4.57
CA LEU A 160 2.63 4.51 3.88
C LEU A 160 2.14 4.04 2.50
N LEU A 161 2.99 3.33 1.76
CA LEU A 161 2.61 2.76 0.45
C LEU A 161 1.62 1.60 0.59
N GLY A 162 1.60 0.90 1.72
CA GLY A 162 0.61 -0.13 2.03
C GLY A 162 -0.84 0.37 1.99
N LYS A 163 -1.06 1.67 2.28
CA LYS A 163 -2.37 2.31 2.12
C LYS A 163 -2.93 2.17 0.69
N TRP A 164 -2.07 2.28 -0.32
CA TRP A 164 -2.50 2.16 -1.72
C TRP A 164 -2.88 0.72 -2.09
N LEU A 165 -2.22 -0.27 -1.48
CA LEU A 165 -2.59 -1.68 -1.65
C LEU A 165 -3.96 -1.97 -1.03
N TRP A 166 -4.21 -1.43 0.17
CA TRP A 166 -5.49 -1.50 0.83
C TRP A 166 -6.61 -0.84 0.00
N GLN A 167 -6.39 0.42 -0.40
CA GLN A 167 -7.37 1.17 -1.19
C GLN A 167 -7.68 0.51 -2.53
N TYR A 168 -6.67 -0.11 -3.17
CA TYR A 168 -6.89 -0.84 -4.42
C TYR A 168 -7.89 -1.98 -4.24
N GLY A 169 -7.83 -2.72 -3.15
CA GLY A 169 -8.74 -3.83 -2.87
C GLY A 169 -10.18 -3.41 -2.51
N ILE A 170 -10.37 -2.19 -1.97
CA ILE A 170 -11.69 -1.74 -1.49
C ILE A 170 -12.35 -0.66 -2.37
N GLU A 171 -11.60 0.14 -3.10
CA GLU A 171 -12.12 1.29 -3.89
C GLU A 171 -12.35 0.93 -5.36
N GLU A 172 -13.18 -0.04 -5.66
CA GLU A 172 -13.36 -0.60 -7.02
C GLU A 172 -13.81 0.43 -8.06
N THR A 173 -14.68 1.35 -7.69
CA THR A 173 -15.28 2.34 -8.59
C THR A 173 -14.41 3.56 -8.86
N ARG A 174 -13.34 3.76 -8.08
CA ARG A 174 -12.48 4.94 -8.20
C ARG A 174 -11.70 4.95 -9.51
N LEU A 175 -11.64 6.12 -10.16
CA LEU A 175 -10.99 6.29 -11.46
C LEU A 175 -9.53 5.82 -11.45
N TRP A 176 -8.76 6.21 -10.43
CA TRP A 176 -7.35 5.82 -10.33
C TRP A 176 -7.16 4.30 -10.30
N ARG A 177 -8.02 3.60 -9.55
CA ARG A 177 -7.99 2.12 -9.43
C ARG A 177 -8.31 1.48 -10.78
N ARG A 178 -9.32 1.99 -11.51
CA ARG A 178 -9.69 1.52 -12.85
C ARG A 178 -8.55 1.72 -13.86
N VAL A 179 -7.88 2.88 -13.82
CA VAL A 179 -6.71 3.17 -14.67
C VAL A 179 -5.57 2.19 -14.39
N VAL A 180 -5.30 1.89 -13.13
CA VAL A 180 -4.28 0.91 -12.73
C VAL A 180 -4.69 -0.49 -13.21
N ALA A 181 -5.93 -0.90 -13.02
CA ALA A 181 -6.45 -2.19 -13.45
C ALA A 181 -6.35 -2.38 -14.98
N LEU A 182 -6.73 -1.38 -15.77
CA LEU A 182 -6.62 -1.40 -17.23
C LEU A 182 -5.16 -1.48 -17.69
N LYS A 183 -4.24 -0.81 -16.98
CA LYS A 183 -2.82 -0.75 -17.37
C LYS A 183 -2.05 -2.01 -17.01
N PHE A 184 -2.32 -2.63 -15.88
CA PHE A 184 -1.54 -3.74 -15.35
C PHE A 184 -2.27 -5.08 -15.45
N GLY A 185 -3.59 -5.06 -15.61
CA GLY A 185 -4.47 -6.20 -15.41
C GLY A 185 -4.70 -6.49 -13.93
N GLU A 186 -5.73 -7.27 -13.65
CA GLU A 186 -6.08 -7.69 -12.29
C GLU A 186 -5.66 -9.13 -12.06
N GLU A 187 -5.27 -9.44 -10.82
CA GLU A 187 -5.26 -10.81 -10.37
C GLU A 187 -6.69 -11.27 -10.08
N TRP A 188 -6.87 -12.58 -10.04
CA TRP A 188 -8.19 -13.16 -9.78
C TRP A 188 -8.79 -12.61 -8.47
N GLY A 189 -10.09 -12.34 -8.48
CA GLY A 189 -10.79 -11.69 -7.36
C GLY A 189 -10.65 -10.17 -7.30
N GLY A 190 -9.77 -9.55 -8.09
CA GLY A 190 -9.63 -8.09 -8.16
C GLY A 190 -9.05 -7.42 -6.93
N TRP A 191 -8.53 -8.17 -5.95
CA TRP A 191 -7.93 -7.63 -4.73
C TRP A 191 -6.61 -6.92 -4.95
N THR A 192 -5.91 -7.28 -6.02
CA THR A 192 -4.63 -6.68 -6.40
C THR A 192 -4.45 -6.75 -7.92
N SER A 193 -3.57 -5.88 -8.45
CA SER A 193 -3.20 -5.92 -9.86
C SER A 193 -2.13 -6.97 -10.12
N LYS A 194 -1.97 -7.39 -11.37
CA LYS A 194 -0.78 -8.13 -11.81
C LYS A 194 0.46 -7.24 -11.72
N LEU A 195 1.64 -7.85 -11.62
CA LEU A 195 2.92 -7.11 -11.57
C LEU A 195 3.26 -6.35 -12.85
N GLY A 196 2.64 -6.72 -13.98
CA GLY A 196 2.84 -6.10 -15.28
C GLY A 196 4.28 -6.23 -15.81
N ARG A 197 4.46 -6.63 -17.05
CA ARG A 197 5.78 -6.72 -17.70
C ARG A 197 6.01 -5.50 -18.60
N GLY A 198 7.16 -4.84 -18.45
CA GLY A 198 7.78 -4.01 -19.51
C GLY A 198 7.13 -2.67 -19.89
N VAL A 199 6.07 -2.20 -19.26
CA VAL A 199 5.37 -0.98 -19.69
C VAL A 199 6.09 0.28 -19.20
N HIS A 200 6.44 1.20 -20.12
CA HIS A 200 6.95 2.53 -19.78
C HIS A 200 5.94 3.30 -18.90
N GLY A 201 6.44 4.08 -17.94
CA GLY A 201 5.61 4.90 -17.04
C GLY A 201 4.90 4.14 -15.91
N SER A 202 5.22 2.86 -15.69
CA SER A 202 4.55 2.00 -14.70
C SER A 202 5.34 1.79 -13.41
N GLY A 203 6.47 2.43 -13.26
CA GLY A 203 7.44 2.12 -12.21
C GLY A 203 6.94 2.36 -10.79
N LEU A 204 6.14 3.40 -10.55
CA LEU A 204 5.63 3.72 -9.22
C LEU A 204 4.69 2.62 -8.71
N TRP A 205 3.62 2.32 -9.46
CA TRP A 205 2.66 1.28 -9.03
C TRP A 205 3.32 -0.10 -8.90
N ARG A 206 4.23 -0.44 -9.81
CA ARG A 206 5.00 -1.69 -9.71
C ARG A 206 5.80 -1.76 -8.41
N SER A 207 6.40 -0.65 -7.97
CA SER A 207 7.12 -0.58 -6.71
C SER A 207 6.20 -0.75 -5.50
N ILE A 208 5.00 -0.16 -5.53
CA ILE A 208 3.96 -0.34 -4.50
C ILE A 208 3.50 -1.79 -4.48
N ARG A 209 3.19 -2.37 -5.66
CA ARG A 209 2.69 -3.74 -5.81
C ARG A 209 3.68 -4.80 -5.30
N LYS A 210 4.99 -4.56 -5.37
CA LYS A 210 6.01 -5.45 -4.77
C LYS A 210 5.84 -5.62 -3.26
N GLY A 211 5.23 -4.66 -2.57
CA GLY A 211 4.92 -4.76 -1.14
C GLY A 211 3.76 -5.70 -0.81
N TRP A 212 3.06 -6.24 -1.82
CA TRP A 212 1.88 -7.08 -1.62
C TRP A 212 2.15 -8.36 -0.81
N GLU A 213 3.30 -9.01 -1.01
CA GLU A 213 3.63 -10.24 -0.30
C GLU A 213 3.68 -10.05 1.23
N ASP A 214 4.31 -8.96 1.68
CA ASP A 214 4.37 -8.64 3.12
C ASP A 214 3.03 -8.11 3.63
N PHE A 215 2.31 -7.40 2.77
CA PHE A 215 0.99 -6.84 3.08
C PHE A 215 -0.07 -7.94 3.23
N SER A 216 -0.13 -8.87 2.29
CA SER A 216 -1.16 -9.93 2.23
C SER A 216 -1.15 -10.89 3.41
N LYS A 217 -0.01 -11.04 4.09
CA LYS A 217 0.09 -11.83 5.34
C LYS A 217 -0.74 -11.24 6.49
N ASN A 218 -1.09 -9.97 6.41
CA ASN A 218 -1.82 -9.24 7.46
C ASN A 218 -3.28 -8.95 7.09
N ILE A 219 -3.79 -9.55 6.02
CA ILE A 219 -5.20 -9.48 5.61
C ILE A 219 -5.85 -10.84 5.72
N TYR A 220 -7.16 -10.83 5.84
CA TYR A 220 -8.03 -11.98 5.63
C TYR A 220 -9.29 -11.52 4.89
N PHE A 221 -10.09 -12.47 4.43
CA PHE A 221 -11.27 -12.18 3.65
C PHE A 221 -12.52 -12.64 4.41
N GLU A 222 -13.50 -11.76 4.55
CA GLU A 222 -14.85 -12.11 4.91
C GLU A 222 -15.57 -12.48 3.62
N VAL A 223 -15.99 -13.74 3.53
CA VAL A 223 -16.67 -14.28 2.35
C VAL A 223 -18.15 -13.93 2.42
N GLY A 224 -18.69 -13.46 1.32
CA GLY A 224 -20.11 -13.18 1.12
C GLY A 224 -20.70 -14.00 -0.02
N VAL A 225 -21.45 -13.31 -0.88
CA VAL A 225 -22.14 -13.93 -2.04
C VAL A 225 -21.36 -13.80 -3.35
N GLU A 226 -20.26 -13.04 -3.36
CA GLU A 226 -19.46 -12.79 -4.53
C GLU A 226 -18.45 -13.92 -4.79
N ASP A 227 -17.94 -13.99 -6.01
CA ASP A 227 -16.99 -15.01 -6.46
C ASP A 227 -15.55 -14.47 -6.48
N ARG A 228 -15.10 -13.82 -5.39
CA ARG A 228 -13.80 -13.13 -5.33
C ARG A 228 -12.79 -13.77 -4.40
N VAL A 229 -13.20 -14.71 -3.57
CA VAL A 229 -12.32 -15.36 -2.58
C VAL A 229 -12.05 -16.80 -2.99
N LYS A 230 -10.77 -17.15 -3.18
CA LYS A 230 -10.32 -18.51 -3.47
C LYS A 230 -10.41 -19.39 -2.23
N LEU A 231 -10.96 -20.61 -2.40
CA LEU A 231 -11.11 -21.59 -1.33
C LEU A 231 -9.77 -21.93 -0.67
N TRP A 232 -8.74 -22.24 -1.47
CA TRP A 232 -7.50 -22.82 -0.98
C TRP A 232 -6.41 -21.83 -0.63
N THR A 233 -6.30 -20.73 -1.38
CA THR A 233 -5.15 -19.82 -1.33
C THR A 233 -5.40 -18.54 -0.58
N ASN A 234 -6.65 -18.10 -0.46
CA ASN A 234 -7.01 -16.97 0.35
C ASN A 234 -7.22 -17.38 1.82
N GLN A 235 -6.92 -16.48 2.74
CA GLN A 235 -7.22 -16.67 4.15
C GLN A 235 -8.61 -16.12 4.45
N TRP A 236 -9.58 -16.99 4.75
CA TRP A 236 -10.97 -16.60 4.96
C TRP A 236 -11.66 -17.28 6.16
N CYS A 237 -11.27 -18.47 6.57
CA CYS A 237 -11.91 -19.21 7.68
C CYS A 237 -10.98 -19.47 8.86
N GLU A 238 -9.66 -19.47 8.65
CA GLU A 238 -8.66 -19.73 9.68
C GLU A 238 -7.53 -18.69 9.68
N ASP A 239 -6.56 -18.84 10.61
CA ASP A 239 -5.37 -17.98 10.70
C ASP A 239 -4.40 -18.17 9.54
N SER A 240 -4.58 -19.23 8.73
CA SER A 240 -3.78 -19.53 7.54
C SER A 240 -4.67 -20.01 6.38
N PRO A 241 -4.19 -19.90 5.10
CA PRO A 241 -4.91 -20.46 3.96
C PRO A 241 -5.09 -21.98 4.08
N LEU A 242 -6.26 -22.51 3.67
CA LEU A 242 -6.56 -23.95 3.72
C LEU A 242 -5.52 -24.83 3.05
N LYS A 243 -4.87 -24.34 1.98
CA LYS A 243 -3.73 -25.01 1.35
C LYS A 243 -2.59 -25.31 2.34
N SER A 244 -2.35 -24.42 3.30
CA SER A 244 -1.28 -24.57 4.29
C SER A 244 -1.71 -25.41 5.48
N THR A 245 -2.98 -25.33 5.87
CA THR A 245 -3.57 -26.12 6.99
C THR A 245 -3.78 -27.56 6.56
N PHE A 246 -4.28 -27.79 5.33
CA PHE A 246 -4.60 -29.12 4.80
C PHE A 246 -3.84 -29.46 3.51
N PRO A 247 -2.50 -29.57 3.54
CA PRO A 247 -1.68 -29.73 2.33
C PRO A 247 -1.94 -31.07 1.60
N SER A 248 -2.24 -32.15 2.33
CA SER A 248 -2.60 -33.45 1.74
C SER A 248 -3.92 -33.38 0.99
N VAL A 249 -4.94 -32.77 1.57
CA VAL A 249 -6.27 -32.60 0.96
C VAL A 249 -6.18 -31.68 -0.27
N TYR A 250 -5.39 -30.57 -0.17
CA TYR A 250 -5.11 -29.71 -1.32
C TYR A 250 -4.39 -30.48 -2.45
N GLY A 251 -3.51 -31.44 -2.11
CA GLY A 251 -2.81 -32.28 -3.09
C GLY A 251 -3.75 -33.04 -4.00
N ILE A 252 -4.83 -33.59 -3.45
CA ILE A 252 -5.85 -34.40 -4.17
C ILE A 252 -7.08 -33.59 -4.63
N ALA A 253 -7.18 -32.30 -4.33
CA ALA A 253 -8.28 -31.44 -4.77
C ALA A 253 -8.33 -31.37 -6.30
N SER A 254 -9.54 -31.57 -6.90
CA SER A 254 -9.75 -31.53 -8.35
C SER A 254 -9.62 -30.12 -8.89
N ASN A 255 -10.14 -29.11 -8.19
CA ASN A 255 -10.07 -27.70 -8.56
C ASN A 255 -9.31 -26.90 -7.51
N LYS A 256 -8.02 -26.69 -7.73
CA LYS A 256 -7.12 -25.92 -6.86
C LYS A 256 -7.35 -24.40 -6.93
N GLU A 257 -8.00 -23.96 -7.99
CA GLU A 257 -8.32 -22.55 -8.25
C GLU A 257 -9.78 -22.20 -7.90
N ALA A 258 -10.53 -23.15 -7.34
CA ALA A 258 -11.94 -22.94 -6.96
C ALA A 258 -12.09 -21.73 -6.05
N SER A 259 -13.15 -20.98 -6.26
CA SER A 259 -13.61 -19.97 -5.31
C SER A 259 -14.48 -20.60 -4.22
N VAL A 260 -14.66 -19.87 -3.13
CA VAL A 260 -15.58 -20.28 -2.06
C VAL A 260 -16.99 -20.39 -2.61
N ALA A 261 -17.45 -19.40 -3.39
CA ALA A 261 -18.79 -19.39 -3.99
C ALA A 261 -19.02 -20.56 -4.94
N SER A 262 -18.02 -20.90 -5.79
CA SER A 262 -18.13 -22.04 -6.72
C SER A 262 -18.09 -23.41 -6.04
N SER A 263 -17.62 -23.46 -4.79
CA SER A 263 -17.57 -24.67 -3.96
C SER A 263 -18.79 -24.84 -3.06
N LEU A 264 -19.80 -23.98 -3.22
CA LEU A 264 -21.06 -24.03 -2.48
C LEU A 264 -22.22 -24.41 -3.41
N LYS A 265 -22.96 -25.44 -3.07
CA LYS A 265 -24.23 -25.81 -3.73
C LYS A 265 -25.42 -25.34 -2.91
N ARG A 266 -26.47 -24.85 -3.59
CA ARG A 266 -27.78 -24.58 -3.00
C ARG A 266 -28.61 -25.86 -3.06
N LEU A 267 -29.13 -26.28 -1.92
CA LEU A 267 -29.98 -27.45 -1.78
C LEU A 267 -31.45 -27.02 -1.57
N GLY A 268 -32.28 -27.15 -2.63
CA GLY A 268 -33.71 -26.95 -2.55
C GLY A 268 -34.21 -25.52 -2.38
N ILE A 269 -35.49 -25.38 -2.00
CA ILE A 269 -36.24 -24.12 -1.91
C ILE A 269 -35.88 -23.31 -0.64
N GLU A 270 -35.32 -23.96 0.39
CA GLU A 270 -35.04 -23.35 1.71
C GLU A 270 -33.66 -22.66 1.81
N ASP A 271 -32.97 -22.37 0.69
CA ASP A 271 -31.67 -21.73 0.65
C ASP A 271 -30.57 -22.40 1.52
N ARG A 272 -30.72 -23.67 1.82
CA ARG A 272 -29.70 -24.49 2.50
C ARG A 272 -28.51 -24.65 1.59
N ARG A 273 -27.34 -24.27 2.06
CA ARG A 273 -26.07 -24.42 1.33
C ARG A 273 -25.26 -25.58 1.88
N SER A 274 -24.62 -26.33 0.98
CA SER A 274 -23.67 -27.38 1.33
C SER A 274 -22.38 -27.18 0.55
N TRP A 275 -21.30 -27.66 1.14
CA TRP A 275 -20.01 -27.66 0.47
C TRP A 275 -19.95 -28.75 -0.61
N ASP A 276 -19.46 -28.40 -1.78
CA ASP A 276 -19.29 -29.26 -2.94
C ASP A 276 -17.83 -29.26 -3.38
N VAL A 277 -17.00 -29.95 -2.62
CA VAL A 277 -15.56 -30.07 -2.92
C VAL A 277 -15.29 -31.43 -3.51
N HIS A 278 -14.70 -31.45 -4.71
CA HIS A 278 -14.37 -32.68 -5.40
C HIS A 278 -12.89 -33.02 -5.33
N PHE A 279 -12.59 -34.31 -5.27
CA PHE A 279 -11.23 -34.84 -5.26
C PHE A 279 -10.94 -35.57 -6.56
N THR A 280 -9.69 -35.55 -7.01
CA THR A 280 -9.22 -36.22 -8.26
C THR A 280 -9.24 -37.74 -8.13
N ARG A 281 -9.12 -38.26 -6.90
CA ARG A 281 -9.16 -39.68 -6.55
C ARG A 281 -9.81 -39.84 -5.18
N ARG A 282 -10.18 -41.05 -4.83
CA ARG A 282 -10.59 -41.37 -3.44
C ARG A 282 -9.41 -41.17 -2.50
N PRO A 283 -9.62 -40.53 -1.34
CA PRO A 283 -8.60 -40.42 -0.32
C PRO A 283 -8.16 -41.81 0.16
N ASN A 284 -6.88 -41.97 0.45
CA ASN A 284 -6.34 -43.17 1.06
C ASN A 284 -6.71 -43.21 2.56
N ASP A 285 -6.62 -44.37 3.20
CA ASP A 285 -6.99 -44.51 4.63
C ASP A 285 -6.25 -43.54 5.55
N TRP A 286 -4.97 -43.25 5.28
CA TRP A 286 -4.18 -42.27 6.05
C TRP A 286 -4.53 -40.81 5.77
N GLU A 287 -5.24 -40.50 4.67
CA GLU A 287 -5.71 -39.17 4.30
C GLU A 287 -7.12 -38.89 4.84
N MET A 288 -7.88 -39.92 5.21
CA MET A 288 -9.29 -39.80 5.61
C MET A 288 -9.47 -38.86 6.80
N GLY A 289 -8.65 -39.01 7.85
CA GLY A 289 -8.71 -38.11 9.01
C GLY A 289 -8.53 -36.65 8.64
N GLY A 290 -7.58 -36.34 7.75
CA GLY A 290 -7.38 -34.97 7.26
C GLY A 290 -8.54 -34.44 6.40
N VAL A 291 -9.21 -35.32 5.65
CA VAL A 291 -10.40 -34.95 4.88
C VAL A 291 -11.57 -34.69 5.80
N ASP A 292 -11.79 -35.49 6.83
CA ASP A 292 -12.86 -35.31 7.82
C ASP A 292 -12.67 -33.99 8.59
N ASP A 293 -11.45 -33.70 9.05
CA ASP A 293 -11.11 -32.45 9.72
C ASP A 293 -11.35 -31.24 8.80
N PHE A 294 -10.98 -31.35 7.53
CA PHE A 294 -11.21 -30.32 6.52
C PHE A 294 -12.71 -30.07 6.31
N LEU A 295 -13.53 -31.13 6.15
CA LEU A 295 -14.97 -31.01 5.96
C LEU A 295 -15.66 -30.45 7.21
N CYS A 296 -15.26 -30.86 8.41
CA CYS A 296 -15.73 -30.29 9.67
C CYS A 296 -15.42 -28.80 9.77
N ASN A 297 -14.19 -28.39 9.39
CA ASN A 297 -13.81 -27.00 9.36
C ASN A 297 -14.68 -26.19 8.39
N LEU A 298 -14.87 -26.68 7.18
CA LEU A 298 -15.76 -26.04 6.19
C LEU A 298 -17.21 -25.95 6.71
N GLY A 299 -17.73 -27.01 7.33
CA GLY A 299 -19.08 -27.02 7.89
C GLY A 299 -19.30 -25.97 8.97
N SER A 300 -18.28 -25.70 9.77
CA SER A 300 -18.31 -24.67 10.82
C SER A 300 -18.21 -23.25 10.28
N ASN A 301 -17.78 -23.07 9.03
CA ASN A 301 -17.50 -21.77 8.41
C ASN A 301 -18.34 -21.52 7.16
N LEU A 302 -19.65 -21.73 7.23
CA LEU A 302 -20.55 -21.40 6.13
C LEU A 302 -20.68 -19.87 5.98
N PRO A 303 -20.38 -19.31 4.78
CA PRO A 303 -20.50 -17.87 4.57
C PRO A 303 -21.93 -17.36 4.68
N PRO A 304 -22.17 -16.10 5.15
CA PRO A 304 -23.51 -15.49 5.17
C PRO A 304 -24.04 -15.24 3.74
N THR A 305 -25.37 -15.09 3.61
CA THR A 305 -26.08 -14.93 2.33
C THR A 305 -26.19 -13.49 1.83
N GLU A 306 -25.92 -12.50 2.68
CA GLU A 306 -26.39 -11.13 2.44
C GLU A 306 -25.29 -10.11 2.08
N ASN A 307 -24.04 -10.43 2.36
CA ASN A 307 -22.94 -9.47 2.18
C ASN A 307 -22.05 -9.84 0.99
N GLY A 308 -21.46 -8.83 0.34
CA GLY A 308 -20.37 -9.05 -0.62
C GLY A 308 -19.06 -9.44 0.07
N ASP A 309 -18.13 -9.99 -0.72
CA ASP A 309 -16.81 -10.35 -0.24
C ASP A 309 -16.04 -9.10 0.21
N ARG A 310 -15.33 -9.18 1.35
CA ARG A 310 -14.62 -8.03 1.92
C ARG A 310 -13.21 -8.39 2.36
N MET A 311 -12.26 -7.55 2.01
CA MET A 311 -10.90 -7.61 2.56
C MET A 311 -10.86 -6.96 3.95
N ARG A 312 -10.23 -7.62 4.92
CA ARG A 312 -10.13 -7.19 6.31
C ARG A 312 -8.69 -7.19 6.80
N TRP A 313 -8.43 -6.29 7.73
CA TRP A 313 -7.11 -6.11 8.33
C TRP A 313 -7.00 -6.82 9.69
N LYS A 314 -5.99 -7.68 9.87
CA LYS A 314 -5.83 -8.48 11.10
C LYS A 314 -5.32 -7.70 12.31
N LEU A 315 -4.55 -6.62 12.07
CA LEU A 315 -3.78 -5.96 13.13
C LEU A 315 -4.57 -4.91 13.92
N THR A 316 -5.85 -4.70 13.62
CA THR A 316 -6.72 -3.74 14.31
C THR A 316 -8.05 -4.36 14.72
N LYS A 317 -8.63 -3.88 15.84
CA LYS A 317 -9.93 -4.37 16.31
C LYS A 317 -11.09 -4.04 15.39
N ASN A 318 -11.04 -2.89 14.71
CA ASN A 318 -12.06 -2.47 13.74
C ASN A 318 -11.91 -3.15 12.36
N ARG A 319 -10.88 -4.01 12.20
CA ARG A 319 -10.59 -4.76 10.97
C ARG A 319 -10.32 -3.91 9.72
N ASP A 320 -10.07 -2.62 9.92
CA ASP A 320 -9.67 -1.68 8.87
C ASP A 320 -8.16 -1.41 8.91
N PHE A 321 -7.57 -1.13 7.74
CA PHE A 321 -6.14 -0.85 7.63
C PHE A 321 -5.76 0.39 8.42
N ASN A 322 -4.70 0.26 9.20
CA ASN A 322 -4.10 1.37 9.92
C ASN A 322 -2.59 1.38 9.71
N ILE A 323 -2.08 2.52 9.25
CA ILE A 323 -0.66 2.76 8.99
C ILE A 323 0.19 2.41 10.22
N CYS A 324 -0.18 2.87 11.41
CA CYS A 324 0.60 2.59 12.63
C CYS A 324 0.67 1.10 12.96
N SER A 325 -0.40 0.34 12.71
CA SER A 325 -0.44 -1.11 12.96
C SER A 325 0.51 -1.85 12.03
N PHE A 326 0.54 -1.47 10.75
CA PHE A 326 1.42 -2.07 9.77
C PHE A 326 2.89 -1.71 10.02
N TYR A 327 3.18 -0.43 10.34
CA TYR A 327 4.53 -0.01 10.73
C TYR A 327 5.07 -0.82 11.91
N ASN A 328 4.26 -0.99 12.95
CA ASN A 328 4.64 -1.77 14.13
C ASN A 328 4.88 -3.25 13.81
N LYS A 329 4.14 -3.80 12.84
CA LYS A 329 4.34 -5.18 12.36
C LYS A 329 5.63 -5.35 11.54
N LEU A 330 5.93 -4.37 10.66
CA LEU A 330 7.14 -4.36 9.85
C LEU A 330 8.42 -4.10 10.66
N ARG A 331 8.26 -3.50 11.82
CA ARG A 331 9.33 -3.20 12.75
C ARG A 331 9.71 -4.48 13.51
N SER A 332 10.90 -5.00 13.27
CA SER A 332 11.39 -6.23 13.96
C SER A 332 11.30 -6.09 15.48
N PRO A 333 10.79 -7.12 16.17
CA PRO A 333 10.61 -7.10 17.63
C PRO A 333 11.88 -7.54 18.40
N LEU A 334 13.08 -7.26 17.92
CA LEU A 334 14.28 -7.59 18.69
C LEU A 334 14.33 -6.71 19.94
N PRO A 335 14.18 -7.28 21.15
CA PRO A 335 14.45 -6.56 22.37
C PRO A 335 15.91 -6.15 22.38
N ILE A 336 16.16 -4.86 22.66
CA ILE A 336 17.52 -4.41 22.90
C ILE A 336 17.85 -4.82 24.33
N ILE A 337 18.65 -5.85 24.46
CA ILE A 337 19.33 -6.15 25.73
C ILE A 337 20.49 -5.17 25.79
N PHE A 338 20.40 -4.19 26.69
CA PHE A 338 21.56 -3.39 27.04
C PHE A 338 22.51 -4.25 27.87
N PRO A 339 23.82 -4.19 27.60
CA PRO A 339 24.82 -4.89 28.40
C PRO A 339 24.85 -4.37 29.82
#